data_6e6f02e0fdd6cd237cbd5b84c1ea2d3d
#
_entry.id   6e6f02e0fdd6cd237cbd5b84c1ea2d3d
#
_cell.length_a   1.000
_cell.length_b   1.000
_cell.length_c   1.000
_cell.angle_alpha   90.00
_cell.angle_beta   90.00
_cell.angle_gamma   90.00
#
_symmetry.space_group_name_H-M   'P 1'
#
loop_
_entity.id
_entity.type
_entity.pdbx_description
1 polymer ?
#
loop_
_entity_poly.entity_id
_entity_poly.type
_entity_poly.pdbx_seq_one_letter_code
_entity_poly.pdbx_strand_id
1 'polypeptide(L)'
;GRIGTGFVGTMALMDLLPQVDPELAYRLATQPAYPGWGFMVANGANTMWETWDGSASRNHPPFCLISGYFYKYLAGIRCVSEYPGFKRFVIDPSVVGDLTFVEAWHDSMYGRIESGWKRDGERLTLDVTVPVNTSAVVHVPAASAKGITESGRPAAEAPGVRFLRMENGKALYEVVSGTYRFQSSI
;
A
#
# COMPACT_ATOMS: atom_id res chain seq x y z
N GLY A 1 6.54 -20.25 3.94
CA GLY A 1 7.87 -19.67 3.71
C GLY A 1 8.38 -18.98 4.95
N ARG A 2 9.68 -18.77 5.02
CA ARG A 2 10.34 -18.02 6.10
C ARG A 2 11.33 -17.03 5.48
N ILE A 3 11.57 -15.92 6.16
CA ILE A 3 12.60 -14.97 5.75
C ILE A 3 13.97 -15.62 6.02
N GLY A 4 14.73 -15.90 4.97
CA GLY A 4 16.05 -16.51 5.07
C GLY A 4 17.20 -15.51 5.00
N THR A 5 16.91 -14.21 5.09
CA THR A 5 17.89 -13.13 4.92
C THR A 5 18.04 -12.30 6.20
N GLY A 6 19.25 -11.75 6.42
CA GLY A 6 19.46 -10.66 7.35
C GLY A 6 18.90 -9.34 6.79
N PHE A 7 19.13 -8.24 7.49
CA PHE A 7 18.49 -6.96 7.18
C PHE A 7 18.75 -6.45 5.74
N VAL A 8 19.96 -6.58 5.21
CA VAL A 8 20.29 -6.12 3.84
C VAL A 8 19.42 -6.86 2.79
N GLY A 9 19.39 -8.19 2.85
CA GLY A 9 18.59 -8.98 1.93
C GLY A 9 17.09 -8.80 2.14
N THR A 10 16.64 -8.59 3.39
CA THR A 10 15.24 -8.32 3.70
C THR A 10 14.79 -6.96 3.14
N MET A 11 15.67 -5.95 3.09
CA MET A 11 15.38 -4.68 2.43
C MET A 11 15.01 -4.89 0.95
N ALA A 12 15.86 -5.59 0.20
CA ALA A 12 15.60 -5.89 -1.21
C ALA A 12 14.37 -6.78 -1.38
N LEU A 13 14.21 -7.79 -0.52
CA LEU A 13 13.07 -8.70 -0.56
C LEU A 13 11.74 -7.95 -0.42
N MET A 14 11.61 -7.07 0.60
CA MET A 14 10.37 -6.36 0.87
C MET A 14 10.10 -5.18 -0.06
N ASP A 15 11.07 -4.78 -0.89
CA ASP A 15 10.85 -3.82 -1.96
C ASP A 15 10.42 -4.50 -3.29
N LEU A 16 10.85 -5.74 -3.53
CA LEU A 16 10.57 -6.46 -4.77
C LEU A 16 9.38 -7.43 -4.65
N LEU A 17 9.34 -8.22 -3.58
CA LEU A 17 8.35 -9.28 -3.42
C LEU A 17 6.89 -8.80 -3.48
N PRO A 18 6.51 -7.65 -2.87
CA PRO A 18 5.13 -7.16 -2.96
C PRO A 18 4.66 -6.86 -4.39
N GLN A 19 5.59 -6.64 -5.32
CA GLN A 19 5.29 -6.37 -6.72
C GLN A 19 5.04 -7.65 -7.51
N VAL A 20 5.54 -8.80 -7.04
CA VAL A 20 5.46 -10.10 -7.72
C VAL A 20 4.43 -11.02 -7.05
N ASP A 21 4.46 -11.08 -5.73
CA ASP A 21 3.55 -11.89 -4.92
C ASP A 21 3.20 -11.13 -3.62
N PRO A 22 2.19 -10.25 -3.66
CA PRO A 22 1.78 -9.45 -2.51
C PRO A 22 1.25 -10.31 -1.35
N GLU A 23 0.64 -11.46 -1.63
CA GLU A 23 0.16 -12.39 -0.61
C GLU A 23 1.33 -13.04 0.15
N LEU A 24 2.38 -13.45 -0.55
CA LEU A 24 3.57 -13.97 0.10
C LEU A 24 4.27 -12.90 0.92
N ALA A 25 4.37 -11.67 0.41
CA ALA A 25 4.95 -10.55 1.13
C ALA A 25 4.20 -10.29 2.45
N TYR A 26 2.86 -10.30 2.41
CA TYR A 26 2.02 -10.15 3.60
C TYR A 26 2.25 -11.29 4.61
N ARG A 27 2.24 -12.54 4.16
CA ARG A 27 2.50 -13.69 5.04
C ARG A 27 3.88 -13.63 5.69
N LEU A 28 4.91 -13.17 4.98
CA LEU A 28 6.24 -12.99 5.55
C LEU A 28 6.30 -11.84 6.56
N ALA A 29 5.59 -10.73 6.27
CA ALA A 29 5.53 -9.58 7.16
C ALA A 29 4.83 -9.89 8.49
N THR A 30 3.80 -10.76 8.47
CA THR A 30 2.93 -11.04 9.61
C THR A 30 3.26 -12.35 10.35
N GLN A 31 4.19 -13.17 9.85
CA GLN A 31 4.51 -14.45 10.50
C GLN A 31 5.01 -14.27 11.94
N PRO A 32 4.49 -15.04 12.91
CA PRO A 32 4.89 -14.94 14.30
C PRO A 32 6.18 -15.71 14.64
N ALA A 33 6.60 -16.64 13.75
CA ALA A 33 7.75 -17.48 13.98
C ALA A 33 9.08 -16.82 13.59
N TYR A 34 10.17 -17.31 14.21
CA TYR A 34 11.53 -16.95 13.81
C TYR A 34 11.87 -17.47 12.39
N PRO A 35 12.58 -16.68 11.58
CA PRO A 35 12.90 -15.26 11.73
C PRO A 35 11.74 -14.38 11.19
N GLY A 36 11.45 -13.26 11.86
CA GLY A 36 10.37 -12.35 11.45
C GLY A 36 10.07 -11.26 12.47
N TRP A 37 9.36 -10.23 12.03
CA TRP A 37 8.93 -9.12 12.90
C TRP A 37 8.00 -9.58 14.01
N GLY A 38 7.09 -10.51 13.74
CA GLY A 38 6.20 -11.07 14.75
C GLY A 38 6.98 -11.79 15.87
N PHE A 39 8.07 -12.48 15.53
CA PHE A 39 8.96 -13.07 16.53
C PHE A 39 9.61 -11.98 17.41
N MET A 40 10.11 -10.89 16.83
CA MET A 40 10.68 -9.78 17.62
C MET A 40 9.65 -9.23 18.62
N VAL A 41 8.43 -8.96 18.16
CA VAL A 41 7.34 -8.44 19.01
C VAL A 41 6.99 -9.43 20.12
N ALA A 42 6.84 -10.71 19.81
CA ALA A 42 6.53 -11.77 20.78
C ALA A 42 7.63 -11.95 21.85
N ASN A 43 8.88 -11.56 21.52
CA ASN A 43 10.01 -11.59 22.43
C ASN A 43 10.32 -10.22 23.09
N GLY A 44 9.33 -9.33 23.11
CA GLY A 44 9.37 -8.06 23.85
C GLY A 44 10.14 -6.94 23.17
N ALA A 45 10.31 -7.00 21.82
CA ALA A 45 10.90 -5.89 21.09
C ALA A 45 9.99 -4.66 21.15
N ASN A 46 10.53 -3.56 21.64
CA ASN A 46 9.92 -2.22 21.61
C ASN A 46 10.70 -1.27 20.69
N THR A 47 11.73 -1.78 20.05
CA THR A 47 12.54 -1.15 19.02
C THR A 47 12.88 -2.19 17.96
N MET A 48 13.38 -1.78 16.80
CA MET A 48 13.86 -2.73 15.79
C MET A 48 15.24 -3.27 16.15
N TRP A 49 15.38 -4.59 16.13
CA TRP A 49 16.65 -5.25 16.38
C TRP A 49 17.49 -5.33 15.11
N GLU A 50 18.79 -5.49 15.26
CA GLU A 50 19.73 -5.69 14.15
C GLU A 50 19.68 -7.11 13.58
N THR A 51 19.48 -8.09 14.46
CA THR A 51 19.34 -9.50 14.12
C THR A 51 17.97 -10.00 14.53
N TRP A 52 17.46 -10.99 13.84
CA TRP A 52 16.12 -11.52 14.11
C TRP A 52 15.97 -12.09 15.53
N ASP A 53 17.05 -12.57 16.15
CA ASP A 53 17.08 -13.14 17.49
C ASP A 53 17.45 -12.13 18.60
N GLY A 54 17.77 -10.89 18.23
CA GLY A 54 18.17 -9.85 19.17
C GLY A 54 19.52 -10.08 19.84
N SER A 55 20.39 -10.90 19.24
CA SER A 55 21.74 -11.17 19.74
C SER A 55 22.72 -10.02 19.53
N ALA A 56 22.39 -9.06 18.66
CA ALA A 56 23.17 -7.86 18.41
C ALA A 56 22.44 -6.60 18.93
N SER A 57 22.63 -5.43 18.28
CA SER A 57 21.98 -4.20 18.69
C SER A 57 20.45 -4.34 18.69
N ARG A 58 19.81 -3.83 19.73
CA ARG A 58 18.33 -3.79 19.82
C ARG A 58 17.74 -2.43 19.45
N ASN A 59 18.53 -1.56 18.83
CA ASN A 59 18.08 -0.32 18.25
C ASN A 59 18.80 -0.09 16.92
N HIS A 60 18.30 -0.75 15.87
CA HIS A 60 18.94 -0.77 14.54
C HIS A 60 17.87 -0.56 13.45
N PRO A 61 17.94 0.57 12.71
CA PRO A 61 16.84 1.00 11.84
C PRO A 61 16.53 0.12 10.61
N PRO A 62 17.43 -0.70 10.03
CA PRO A 62 17.16 -1.36 8.76
C PRO A 62 15.88 -2.17 8.69
N PHE A 63 15.48 -2.88 9.74
CA PHE A 63 14.20 -3.60 9.73
C PHE A 63 12.97 -2.69 9.84
N CYS A 64 13.14 -1.37 10.09
CA CYS A 64 12.05 -0.39 9.99
C CYS A 64 11.52 -0.25 8.57
N LEU A 65 12.21 -0.79 7.56
CA LEU A 65 11.73 -0.84 6.17
C LEU A 65 10.32 -1.45 6.04
N ILE A 66 9.86 -2.23 7.04
CA ILE A 66 8.49 -2.74 7.10
C ILE A 66 7.45 -1.61 7.08
N SER A 67 7.77 -0.45 7.66
CA SER A 67 6.89 0.73 7.55
C SER A 67 6.78 1.21 6.10
N GLY A 68 7.88 1.16 5.34
CA GLY A 68 7.86 1.44 3.90
C GLY A 68 6.94 0.47 3.12
N TYR A 69 6.92 -0.81 3.49
CA TYR A 69 5.98 -1.80 2.94
C TYR A 69 4.52 -1.42 3.23
N PHE A 70 4.21 -0.98 4.45
CA PHE A 70 2.85 -0.56 4.80
C PHE A 70 2.38 0.63 3.96
N TYR A 71 3.23 1.64 3.80
CA TYR A 71 2.89 2.82 2.99
C TYR A 71 2.86 2.54 1.49
N LYS A 72 3.93 1.94 0.95
CA LYS A 72 4.09 1.75 -0.50
C LYS A 72 3.14 0.71 -1.07
N TYR A 73 2.83 -0.33 -0.29
CA TYR A 73 2.12 -1.50 -0.82
C TYR A 73 0.77 -1.72 -0.16
N LEU A 74 0.66 -1.76 1.17
CA LEU A 74 -0.66 -1.96 1.79
C LEU A 74 -1.58 -0.76 1.56
N ALA A 75 -1.10 0.45 1.78
CA ALA A 75 -1.82 1.68 1.46
C ALA A 75 -1.67 2.11 0.00
N GLY A 76 -0.58 1.71 -0.66
CA GLY A 76 -0.33 1.96 -2.07
C GLY A 76 0.18 3.35 -2.42
N ILE A 77 0.64 4.16 -1.46
CA ILE A 77 1.14 5.52 -1.71
C ILE A 77 2.56 5.43 -2.26
N ARG A 78 2.73 5.68 -3.58
CA ARG A 78 4.02 5.58 -4.26
C ARG A 78 4.35 6.83 -5.06
N CYS A 79 5.57 7.32 -4.90
CA CYS A 79 6.14 8.35 -5.76
C CYS A 79 6.48 7.78 -7.14
N VAL A 80 6.32 8.57 -8.16
CA VAL A 80 6.73 8.25 -9.54
C VAL A 80 8.09 8.89 -9.79
N SER A 81 9.06 8.11 -10.26
CA SER A 81 10.46 8.55 -10.42
C SER A 81 10.62 9.76 -11.32
N GLU A 82 9.79 9.83 -12.38
CA GLU A 82 9.76 10.93 -13.35
C GLU A 82 9.20 12.23 -12.77
N TYR A 83 8.48 12.13 -11.65
CA TYR A 83 7.84 13.27 -10.97
C TYR A 83 8.13 13.23 -9.47
N PRO A 84 9.39 13.47 -9.04
CA PRO A 84 9.77 13.41 -7.63
C PRO A 84 8.98 14.41 -6.80
N GLY A 85 8.85 14.12 -5.49
CA GLY A 85 8.16 15.00 -4.55
C GLY A 85 6.63 14.89 -4.59
N PHE A 86 6.07 13.84 -5.23
CA PHE A 86 4.61 13.61 -5.32
C PHE A 86 3.84 14.65 -6.13
N LYS A 87 4.48 15.30 -7.12
CA LYS A 87 3.76 16.12 -8.10
C LYS A 87 2.77 15.30 -8.90
N ARG A 88 3.18 14.11 -9.30
CA ARG A 88 2.34 13.00 -9.77
C ARG A 88 2.71 11.76 -8.98
N PHE A 89 1.71 10.97 -8.59
CA PHE A 89 1.93 9.80 -7.77
C PHE A 89 0.93 8.69 -8.09
N VAL A 90 1.14 7.54 -7.48
CA VAL A 90 0.27 6.37 -7.65
C VAL A 90 -0.34 6.02 -6.30
N ILE A 91 -1.62 5.70 -6.32
CA ILE A 91 -2.32 5.01 -5.23
C ILE A 91 -2.66 3.61 -5.76
N ASP A 92 -1.92 2.61 -5.29
CA ASP A 92 -2.06 1.22 -5.74
C ASP A 92 -2.03 0.26 -4.54
N PRO A 93 -3.15 0.18 -3.80
CA PRO A 93 -3.22 -0.64 -2.61
C PRO A 93 -3.20 -2.14 -2.93
N SER A 94 -2.58 -2.92 -2.03
CA SER A 94 -2.65 -4.36 -1.99
C SER A 94 -3.68 -4.80 -0.95
N VAL A 95 -4.79 -5.34 -1.42
CA VAL A 95 -5.83 -5.95 -0.57
C VAL A 95 -5.46 -7.42 -0.40
N VAL A 96 -4.83 -7.75 0.73
CA VAL A 96 -4.18 -9.05 0.93
C VAL A 96 -4.54 -9.69 2.27
N GLY A 97 -4.45 -11.00 2.32
CA GLY A 97 -4.64 -11.80 3.53
C GLY A 97 -5.99 -11.55 4.21
N ASP A 98 -5.94 -11.47 5.52
CA ASP A 98 -7.09 -11.24 6.40
C ASP A 98 -7.32 -9.75 6.76
N LEU A 99 -6.57 -8.84 6.14
CA LEU A 99 -6.79 -7.40 6.34
C LEU A 99 -8.18 -7.01 5.86
N THR A 100 -8.89 -6.30 6.72
CA THR A 100 -10.22 -5.74 6.42
C THR A 100 -10.17 -4.25 6.15
N PHE A 101 -9.11 -3.57 6.57
CA PHE A 101 -8.88 -2.15 6.28
C PHE A 101 -7.41 -1.77 6.40
N VAL A 102 -7.05 -0.71 5.71
CA VAL A 102 -5.78 0.03 5.88
C VAL A 102 -6.09 1.52 5.75
N GLU A 103 -5.47 2.32 6.59
CA GLU A 103 -5.53 3.79 6.51
C GLU A 103 -4.12 4.34 6.66
N ALA A 104 -3.72 5.21 5.74
CA ALA A 104 -2.41 5.86 5.78
C ALA A 104 -2.47 7.25 5.14
N TRP A 105 -1.55 8.11 5.58
CA TRP A 105 -1.36 9.42 4.98
C TRP A 105 0.12 9.76 4.89
N HIS A 106 0.45 10.63 3.95
CA HIS A 106 1.79 11.17 3.75
C HIS A 106 1.71 12.68 3.56
N ASP A 107 2.40 13.43 4.41
CA ASP A 107 2.49 14.88 4.26
C ASP A 107 3.59 15.20 3.25
N SER A 108 3.18 15.46 2.01
CA SER A 108 4.07 15.86 0.92
C SER A 108 4.30 17.38 0.90
N MET A 109 5.24 17.84 0.08
CA MET A 109 5.46 19.28 -0.13
C MET A 109 4.26 20.01 -0.76
N TYR A 110 3.29 19.28 -1.30
CA TYR A 110 2.04 19.83 -1.88
C TYR A 110 0.86 19.74 -0.92
N GLY A 111 1.02 19.08 0.22
CA GLY A 111 -0.01 18.81 1.20
C GLY A 111 -0.21 17.31 1.44
N ARG A 112 -1.22 16.99 2.22
CA ARG A 112 -1.51 15.62 2.65
C ARG A 112 -2.09 14.78 1.53
N ILE A 113 -1.47 13.62 1.32
CA ILE A 113 -1.98 12.51 0.52
C ILE A 113 -2.59 11.51 1.48
N GLU A 114 -3.80 11.04 1.21
CA GLU A 114 -4.44 10.00 2.01
C GLU A 114 -4.83 8.83 1.10
N SER A 115 -4.66 7.63 1.63
CA SER A 115 -5.13 6.39 1.02
C SER A 115 -5.66 5.48 2.12
N GLY A 116 -6.95 5.18 2.04
CA GLY A 116 -7.59 4.28 2.97
C GLY A 116 -8.52 3.33 2.23
N TRP A 117 -8.44 2.03 2.53
CA TRP A 117 -9.39 1.08 1.98
C TRP A 117 -10.04 0.22 3.07
N LYS A 118 -11.26 -0.21 2.78
CA LYS A 118 -12.02 -1.13 3.62
C LYS A 118 -12.68 -2.19 2.76
N ARG A 119 -12.53 -3.45 3.18
CA ARG A 119 -13.15 -4.62 2.56
C ARG A 119 -14.26 -5.18 3.45
N ASP A 120 -15.41 -5.42 2.88
CA ASP A 120 -16.54 -6.11 3.49
C ASP A 120 -17.06 -7.17 2.50
N GLY A 121 -16.65 -8.42 2.73
CA GLY A 121 -16.81 -9.50 1.75
C GLY A 121 -16.11 -9.19 0.42
N GLU A 122 -16.89 -9.15 -0.66
CA GLU A 122 -16.41 -8.79 -1.99
C GLU A 122 -16.45 -7.27 -2.26
N ARG A 123 -17.05 -6.48 -1.37
CA ARG A 123 -17.13 -5.02 -1.53
C ARG A 123 -15.85 -4.36 -1.03
N LEU A 124 -15.25 -3.56 -1.87
CA LEU A 124 -14.14 -2.69 -1.53
C LEU A 124 -14.57 -1.22 -1.60
N THR A 125 -14.23 -0.46 -0.58
CA THR A 125 -14.27 1.02 -0.59
C THR A 125 -12.84 1.51 -0.51
N LEU A 126 -12.44 2.45 -1.38
CA LEU A 126 -11.12 3.08 -1.41
C LEU A 126 -11.31 4.60 -1.37
N ASP A 127 -10.89 5.19 -0.27
CA ASP A 127 -10.87 6.64 -0.04
C ASP A 127 -9.48 7.20 -0.37
N VAL A 128 -9.44 8.27 -1.16
CA VAL A 128 -8.19 8.88 -1.64
C VAL A 128 -8.29 10.39 -1.53
N THR A 129 -7.28 11.04 -0.96
CA THR A 129 -7.09 12.50 -1.00
C THR A 129 -5.85 12.84 -1.83
N VAL A 130 -6.07 13.70 -2.84
CA VAL A 130 -5.04 14.20 -3.77
C VAL A 130 -4.88 15.69 -3.51
N PRO A 131 -3.72 16.16 -3.00
CA PRO A 131 -3.52 17.56 -2.65
C PRO A 131 -3.56 18.50 -3.86
N VAL A 132 -3.77 19.77 -3.58
CA VAL A 132 -3.86 20.83 -4.61
C VAL A 132 -2.62 20.83 -5.49
N ASN A 133 -2.78 21.12 -6.78
CA ASN A 133 -1.66 21.19 -7.73
C ASN A 133 -0.96 19.84 -8.00
N THR A 134 -1.57 18.73 -7.67
CA THR A 134 -1.06 17.38 -7.95
C THR A 134 -2.06 16.54 -8.72
N SER A 135 -1.64 15.38 -9.19
CA SER A 135 -2.51 14.37 -9.77
C SER A 135 -2.04 12.97 -9.37
N ALA A 136 -2.93 12.01 -9.41
CA ALA A 136 -2.61 10.63 -9.12
C ALA A 136 -3.18 9.67 -10.16
N VAL A 137 -2.54 8.51 -10.29
CA VAL A 137 -3.15 7.33 -10.91
C VAL A 137 -3.60 6.42 -9.78
N VAL A 138 -4.92 6.23 -9.68
CA VAL A 138 -5.54 5.37 -8.67
C VAL A 138 -5.86 4.03 -9.29
N HIS A 139 -5.30 2.96 -8.73
CA HIS A 139 -5.56 1.59 -9.11
C HIS A 139 -6.66 1.03 -8.20
N VAL A 140 -7.86 0.95 -8.70
CA VAL A 140 -9.02 0.42 -7.97
C VAL A 140 -9.12 -1.08 -8.20
N PRO A 141 -8.89 -1.95 -7.19
CA PRO A 141 -9.05 -3.39 -7.34
C PRO A 141 -10.48 -3.73 -7.77
N ALA A 142 -10.62 -4.43 -8.90
CA ALA A 142 -11.92 -4.87 -9.43
C ALA A 142 -11.72 -5.85 -10.58
N ALA A 143 -12.61 -6.81 -10.72
CA ALA A 143 -12.62 -7.73 -11.87
C ALA A 143 -12.97 -7.03 -13.20
N SER A 144 -13.68 -5.90 -13.15
CA SER A 144 -14.13 -5.13 -14.31
C SER A 144 -14.29 -3.66 -13.94
N ALA A 145 -14.08 -2.75 -14.89
CA ALA A 145 -14.38 -1.33 -14.72
C ALA A 145 -15.89 -1.05 -14.63
N LYS A 146 -16.72 -1.97 -15.14
CA LYS A 146 -18.18 -1.86 -15.07
C LYS A 146 -18.64 -2.06 -13.62
N GLY A 147 -19.40 -1.12 -13.11
CA GLY A 147 -19.91 -1.16 -11.73
C GLY A 147 -19.05 -0.46 -10.71
N ILE A 148 -17.86 0.02 -11.08
CA ILE A 148 -17.07 0.89 -10.19
C ILE A 148 -17.77 2.25 -10.12
N THR A 149 -17.97 2.70 -8.88
CA THR A 149 -18.52 4.04 -8.63
C THR A 149 -17.50 4.94 -7.93
N GLU A 150 -17.61 6.24 -8.15
CA GLU A 150 -16.99 7.30 -7.38
C GLU A 150 -18.09 8.16 -6.77
N SER A 151 -18.12 8.27 -5.45
CA SER A 151 -19.16 9.02 -4.69
C SER A 151 -20.60 8.68 -5.14
N GLY A 152 -20.84 7.40 -5.46
CA GLY A 152 -22.16 6.88 -5.89
C GLY A 152 -22.52 7.09 -7.36
N ARG A 153 -21.61 7.66 -8.19
CA ARG A 153 -21.77 7.79 -9.65
C ARG A 153 -20.86 6.82 -10.38
N PRO A 154 -21.16 6.43 -11.64
CA PRO A 154 -20.22 5.67 -12.43
C PRO A 154 -18.85 6.38 -12.46
N ALA A 155 -17.78 5.69 -12.07
CA ALA A 155 -16.47 6.32 -11.90
C ALA A 155 -15.94 6.98 -13.18
N ALA A 156 -16.24 6.42 -14.35
CA ALA A 156 -15.84 6.99 -15.64
C ALA A 156 -16.55 8.32 -15.99
N GLU A 157 -17.64 8.66 -15.29
CA GLU A 157 -18.44 9.87 -15.48
C GLU A 157 -18.23 10.90 -14.36
N ALA A 158 -17.43 10.53 -13.37
CA ALA A 158 -17.22 11.38 -12.20
C ALA A 158 -16.30 12.56 -12.52
N PRO A 159 -16.60 13.79 -12.01
CA PRO A 159 -15.77 14.95 -12.24
C PRO A 159 -14.33 14.74 -11.75
N GLY A 160 -13.35 15.11 -12.56
CA GLY A 160 -11.93 15.00 -12.21
C GLY A 160 -11.37 13.57 -12.27
N VAL A 161 -12.15 12.62 -12.75
CA VAL A 161 -11.77 11.20 -12.90
C VAL A 161 -11.74 10.83 -14.38
N ARG A 162 -10.65 10.23 -14.82
CA ARG A 162 -10.51 9.73 -16.19
C ARG A 162 -10.09 8.26 -16.18
N PHE A 163 -10.95 7.38 -16.67
CA PHE A 163 -10.59 5.97 -16.84
C PHE A 163 -9.45 5.83 -17.85
N LEU A 164 -8.45 5.03 -17.53
CA LEU A 164 -7.31 4.75 -18.40
C LEU A 164 -7.42 3.37 -19.04
N ARG A 165 -7.46 2.33 -18.22
CA ARG A 165 -7.50 0.93 -18.64
C ARG A 165 -7.74 -0.02 -17.47
N MET A 166 -8.01 -1.28 -17.80
CA MET A 166 -7.86 -2.40 -16.86
C MET A 166 -6.44 -2.95 -16.94
N GLU A 167 -5.86 -3.28 -15.80
CA GLU A 167 -4.53 -3.88 -15.71
C GLU A 167 -4.41 -4.72 -14.44
N ASN A 168 -4.01 -5.99 -14.57
CA ASN A 168 -3.76 -6.90 -13.44
C ASN A 168 -4.87 -6.94 -12.38
N GLY A 169 -6.14 -7.02 -12.80
CA GLY A 169 -7.28 -7.06 -11.87
C GLY A 169 -7.59 -5.73 -11.20
N LYS A 170 -7.16 -4.62 -11.77
CA LYS A 170 -7.41 -3.26 -11.28
C LYS A 170 -7.88 -2.36 -12.41
N ALA A 171 -8.81 -1.47 -12.10
CA ALA A 171 -9.18 -0.37 -12.99
C ALA A 171 -8.33 0.86 -12.65
N LEU A 172 -7.64 1.39 -13.62
CA LEU A 172 -6.76 2.54 -13.46
C LEU A 172 -7.49 3.82 -13.83
N TYR A 173 -7.50 4.77 -12.91
CA TYR A 173 -8.08 6.09 -13.11
C TYR A 173 -7.03 7.17 -12.85
N GLU A 174 -6.89 8.10 -13.79
CA GLU A 174 -6.19 9.35 -13.50
C GLU A 174 -7.15 10.29 -12.81
N VAL A 175 -6.70 10.90 -11.70
CA VAL A 175 -7.49 11.85 -10.92
C VAL A 175 -6.71 13.14 -10.68
N VAL A 176 -7.41 14.25 -10.67
CA VAL A 176 -6.85 15.56 -10.31
C VAL A 176 -6.92 15.78 -8.79
N SER A 177 -6.52 16.95 -8.30
CA SER A 177 -6.67 17.32 -6.88
C SER A 177 -8.13 17.24 -6.43
N GLY A 178 -8.36 16.61 -5.27
CA GLY A 178 -9.69 16.37 -4.71
C GLY A 178 -9.71 15.21 -3.72
N THR A 179 -10.90 14.90 -3.22
CA THR A 179 -11.16 13.74 -2.37
C THR A 179 -12.13 12.82 -3.11
N TYR A 180 -11.80 11.54 -3.15
CA TYR A 180 -12.51 10.53 -3.94
C TYR A 180 -12.87 9.35 -3.07
N ARG A 181 -14.04 8.77 -3.33
CA ARG A 181 -14.50 7.52 -2.71
C ARG A 181 -14.91 6.54 -3.79
N PHE A 182 -13.98 5.66 -4.16
CA PHE A 182 -14.26 4.57 -5.08
C PHE A 182 -14.92 3.40 -4.36
N GLN A 183 -15.88 2.76 -5.03
CA GLN A 183 -16.46 1.50 -4.58
C GLN A 183 -16.42 0.50 -5.74
N SER A 184 -16.00 -0.74 -5.43
CA SER A 184 -15.88 -1.82 -6.39
C SER A 184 -16.25 -3.17 -5.78
N SER A 185 -16.35 -4.20 -6.60
CA SER A 185 -16.38 -5.62 -6.21
C SER A 185 -15.06 -6.27 -6.64
N ILE A 186 -14.45 -7.03 -5.72
CA ILE A 186 -13.18 -7.73 -5.88
C ILE A 186 -13.34 -9.24 -5.82
#